data_188e27101409303f4127ae1ec7f86169
#
_entry.id   188e27101409303f4127ae1ec7f86169
#
_cell.length_a   1.000
_cell.length_b   1.000
_cell.length_c   1.000
_cell.angle_alpha   90.00
_cell.angle_beta   90.00
_cell.angle_gamma   90.00
#
_symmetry.space_group_name_H-M   'P 1'
#
loop_
_entity.id
_entity.type
_entity.pdbx_description
1 polymer ?
#
loop_
_entity_poly.entity_id
_entity_poly.type
_entity_poly.pdbx_seq_one_letter_code
_entity_poly.pdbx_strand_id
1 'polypeptide(L)'
;MKKILLTVLVWILPTVLWGKQLSDKQYIFQRIDVREGLSYQVNCMTVSHRTGHAWMGTKNGIGRFDGYEQKKYLNCNIDQLVEDRNNNIWALGSEGIFLYDAVNDTFYRACDLNGNLISASSICLWDDGVFFGGFDKLYKYDYKTGKIALFRSITSNIKFQITDLYRFDSHTLLAANRWVGALLIDIRTGHTRDVPFDCRDVVTMLPDSKGNFWVTPYCKGVQCYNKNGKLLHTYHTGNSSMQSNIVLALAEYDGHIWIGTDGKGIAVLNPENNQMDVLTHIPGDAYSLPSNSILSFYADPENGIWAGSVRSGMFNIKEVGIKLYADALLNADYGLSEKSVLSLYQEQNEKDIWIGTDGGGLNVFNADTNKFRHIPSTYGEKVASITGVD
;
A
#
# COMPACT_ATOMS: atom_id res chain seq x y z
N MET A 1 49.41 5.33 58.71
CA MET A 1 48.16 5.87 58.14
C MET A 1 48.09 5.51 56.65
N LYS A 2 47.34 4.48 56.30
CA LYS A 2 47.15 4.04 54.92
C LYS A 2 45.91 4.76 54.36
N LYS A 3 46.08 5.57 53.28
CA LYS A 3 45.00 6.20 52.55
C LYS A 3 44.38 5.15 51.64
N ILE A 4 43.10 4.82 51.85
CA ILE A 4 42.28 3.99 50.96
C ILE A 4 41.77 4.92 49.88
N LEU A 5 42.15 4.67 48.62
CA LEU A 5 41.64 5.33 47.44
C LEU A 5 40.37 4.58 46.99
N LEU A 6 39.22 5.22 47.17
CA LEU A 6 37.93 4.66 46.72
C LEU A 6 37.74 5.04 45.25
N THR A 7 37.93 4.07 44.35
CA THR A 7 37.68 4.27 42.92
C THR A 7 36.17 4.02 42.67
N VAL A 8 35.41 5.08 42.43
CA VAL A 8 34.02 5.01 42.02
C VAL A 8 34.00 4.65 40.51
N LEU A 9 33.65 3.41 40.19
CA LEU A 9 33.36 2.98 38.83
C LEU A 9 31.96 3.48 38.47
N VAL A 10 31.89 4.56 37.68
CA VAL A 10 30.64 5.00 37.07
C VAL A 10 30.37 4.07 35.87
N TRP A 11 29.43 3.19 36.02
CA TRP A 11 28.87 2.42 34.91
C TRP A 11 28.01 3.37 34.08
N ILE A 12 28.52 3.84 32.94
CA ILE A 12 27.71 4.47 31.90
C ILE A 12 26.97 3.34 31.20
N LEU A 13 25.73 3.10 31.63
CA LEU A 13 24.79 2.31 30.85
C LEU A 13 24.55 3.08 29.55
N PRO A 14 24.78 2.47 28.37
CA PRO A 14 24.32 3.08 27.14
C PRO A 14 22.80 3.14 27.24
N THR A 15 22.25 4.35 27.26
CA THR A 15 20.83 4.56 26.98
C THR A 15 20.62 4.11 25.53
N VAL A 16 20.22 2.85 25.38
CA VAL A 16 19.66 2.34 24.13
C VAL A 16 18.41 3.20 23.94
N LEU A 17 18.48 4.17 23.05
CA LEU A 17 17.31 4.79 22.44
C LEU A 17 16.56 3.63 21.74
N TRP A 18 15.57 3.08 22.43
CA TRP A 18 14.62 2.18 21.81
C TRP A 18 13.88 2.99 20.76
N GLY A 19 14.29 2.84 19.52
CA GLY A 19 13.47 3.26 18.42
C GLY A 19 12.12 2.55 18.57
N LYS A 20 11.04 3.31 18.51
CA LYS A 20 9.67 2.78 18.58
C LYS A 20 9.58 1.60 17.61
N GLN A 21 9.38 0.38 18.11
CA GLN A 21 9.21 -0.79 17.25
C GLN A 21 7.92 -0.60 16.46
N LEU A 22 7.89 -1.01 15.20
CA LEU A 22 6.67 -1.05 14.41
C LEU A 22 5.55 -1.86 15.09
N SER A 23 5.91 -2.84 15.93
CA SER A 23 4.97 -3.61 16.76
C SER A 23 4.11 -2.75 17.70
N ASP A 24 4.55 -1.51 18.00
CA ASP A 24 3.77 -0.55 18.81
C ASP A 24 2.80 0.29 17.96
N LYS A 25 2.93 0.24 16.63
CA LYS A 25 2.04 0.93 15.71
C LYS A 25 0.75 0.13 15.52
N GLN A 26 -0.36 0.82 15.69
CA GLN A 26 -1.67 0.24 15.43
C GLN A 26 -2.29 0.87 14.20
N TYR A 27 -2.96 0.06 13.39
CA TYR A 27 -3.57 0.47 12.15
C TYR A 27 -5.07 0.23 12.19
N ILE A 28 -5.83 1.16 11.65
CA ILE A 28 -7.23 0.94 11.29
C ILE A 28 -7.35 0.83 9.77
N PHE A 29 -8.28 -0.02 9.35
CA PHE A 29 -8.54 -0.32 7.94
C PHE A 29 -9.95 0.16 7.59
N GLN A 30 -10.02 1.33 6.95
CA GLN A 30 -11.30 1.87 6.51
C GLN A 30 -11.62 1.31 5.12
N ARG A 31 -12.49 0.32 5.07
CA ARG A 31 -12.91 -0.30 3.82
C ARG A 31 -13.88 0.59 3.05
N ILE A 32 -13.68 0.68 1.74
CA ILE A 32 -14.62 1.23 0.79
C ILE A 32 -15.21 0.07 -0.01
N ASP A 33 -16.49 -0.21 0.23
CA ASP A 33 -17.18 -1.29 -0.48
C ASP A 33 -17.39 -0.93 -1.95
N VAL A 34 -17.09 -1.90 -2.80
CA VAL A 34 -17.30 -1.76 -4.24
C VAL A 34 -18.78 -1.99 -4.53
N ARG A 35 -19.45 -0.97 -5.09
CA ARG A 35 -20.86 -1.06 -5.47
C ARG A 35 -21.08 -1.88 -6.74
N GLU A 36 -22.34 -2.21 -7.00
CA GLU A 36 -22.76 -2.99 -8.16
C GLU A 36 -22.18 -2.47 -9.48
N GLY A 37 -21.72 -3.38 -10.31
CA GLY A 37 -21.18 -3.08 -11.63
C GLY A 37 -19.67 -2.83 -11.69
N LEU A 38 -18.94 -2.73 -10.55
CA LEU A 38 -17.49 -2.74 -10.51
C LEU A 38 -16.96 -4.09 -10.01
N SER A 39 -15.72 -4.41 -10.38
CA SER A 39 -15.03 -5.58 -9.86
C SER A 39 -14.45 -5.29 -8.47
N TYR A 40 -14.53 -6.26 -7.56
CA TYR A 40 -13.82 -6.19 -6.28
C TYR A 40 -12.29 -6.24 -6.43
N GLN A 41 -11.79 -6.63 -7.62
CA GLN A 41 -10.37 -6.59 -7.93
C GLN A 41 -9.96 -5.15 -8.28
N VAL A 42 -9.19 -4.52 -7.40
CA VAL A 42 -8.67 -3.16 -7.58
C VAL A 42 -7.21 -3.22 -8.01
N ASN A 43 -6.96 -2.93 -9.29
CA ASN A 43 -5.63 -3.02 -9.90
C ASN A 43 -4.77 -1.79 -9.58
N CYS A 44 -5.39 -0.62 -9.46
CA CYS A 44 -4.73 0.65 -9.23
C CYS A 44 -5.69 1.64 -8.57
N MET A 45 -5.13 2.71 -7.99
CA MET A 45 -5.91 3.75 -7.36
C MET A 45 -5.13 5.07 -7.30
N THR A 46 -5.87 6.15 -7.14
CA THR A 46 -5.33 7.49 -6.84
C THR A 46 -6.37 8.29 -6.06
N VAL A 47 -5.93 9.27 -5.29
CA VAL A 47 -6.82 10.23 -4.60
C VAL A 47 -6.58 11.60 -5.21
N SER A 48 -7.64 12.27 -5.62
CA SER A 48 -7.52 13.61 -6.18
C SER A 48 -7.23 14.62 -5.07
N HIS A 49 -6.08 15.28 -5.15
CA HIS A 49 -5.67 16.33 -4.22
C HIS A 49 -6.62 17.55 -4.26
N ARG A 50 -7.23 17.81 -5.40
CA ARG A 50 -8.17 18.92 -5.55
C ARG A 50 -9.54 18.67 -4.92
N THR A 51 -10.06 17.45 -5.02
CA THR A 51 -11.45 17.14 -4.64
C THR A 51 -11.54 16.17 -3.46
N GLY A 52 -10.46 15.50 -3.10
CA GLY A 52 -10.46 14.42 -2.11
C GLY A 52 -11.13 13.13 -2.59
N HIS A 53 -11.58 13.07 -3.85
CA HIS A 53 -12.23 11.88 -4.39
C HIS A 53 -11.22 10.74 -4.56
N ALA A 54 -11.57 9.56 -4.09
CA ALA A 54 -10.81 8.36 -4.31
C ALA A 54 -11.23 7.69 -5.62
N TRP A 55 -10.26 7.41 -6.49
CA TRP A 55 -10.46 6.76 -7.78
C TRP A 55 -9.87 5.36 -7.75
N MET A 56 -10.60 4.38 -8.20
CA MET A 56 -10.17 2.99 -8.28
C MET A 56 -10.28 2.47 -9.71
N GLY A 57 -9.19 1.90 -10.23
CA GLY A 57 -9.18 1.17 -11.50
C GLY A 57 -9.39 -0.31 -11.24
N THR A 58 -10.38 -0.89 -11.89
CA THR A 58 -10.77 -2.28 -11.70
C THR A 58 -10.72 -3.05 -13.02
N LYS A 59 -10.93 -4.36 -12.96
CA LYS A 59 -11.00 -5.22 -14.15
C LYS A 59 -12.11 -4.83 -15.13
N ASN A 60 -13.15 -4.11 -14.69
CA ASN A 60 -14.32 -3.78 -15.50
C ASN A 60 -14.75 -2.31 -15.39
N GLY A 61 -13.80 -1.41 -15.20
CA GLY A 61 -14.04 0.03 -15.23
C GLY A 61 -13.35 0.80 -14.12
N ILE A 62 -13.70 2.09 -14.04
CA ILE A 62 -13.22 3.01 -13.02
C ILE A 62 -14.36 3.31 -12.06
N GLY A 63 -14.08 3.28 -10.76
CA GLY A 63 -14.94 3.79 -9.71
C GLY A 63 -14.41 5.11 -9.16
N ARG A 64 -15.28 6.09 -8.94
CA ARG A 64 -15.00 7.30 -8.17
C ARG A 64 -15.83 7.26 -6.89
N PHE A 65 -15.20 7.42 -5.75
CA PHE A 65 -15.84 7.53 -4.44
C PHE A 65 -15.61 8.94 -3.88
N ASP A 66 -16.70 9.61 -3.50
CA ASP A 66 -16.66 11.00 -2.99
C ASP A 66 -16.82 11.10 -1.47
N GLY A 67 -16.80 9.95 -0.78
CA GLY A 67 -17.06 9.85 0.65
C GLY A 67 -18.47 9.29 0.99
N TYR A 68 -19.41 9.38 0.07
CA TYR A 68 -20.80 8.93 0.23
C TYR A 68 -21.24 8.00 -0.89
N GLU A 69 -20.99 8.39 -2.13
CA GLU A 69 -21.44 7.67 -3.31
C GLU A 69 -20.28 7.20 -4.19
N GLN A 70 -20.56 6.13 -4.90
CA GLN A 70 -19.63 5.61 -5.89
C GLN A 70 -20.25 5.70 -7.27
N LYS A 71 -19.54 6.34 -8.21
CA LYS A 71 -19.91 6.43 -9.61
C LYS A 71 -18.97 5.58 -10.46
N LYS A 72 -19.54 4.83 -11.42
CA LYS A 72 -18.79 4.01 -12.37
C LYS A 72 -18.61 4.74 -13.68
N TYR A 73 -17.41 4.59 -14.26
CA TYR A 73 -17.03 5.02 -15.59
C TYR A 73 -16.38 3.87 -16.34
N LEU A 74 -16.48 3.86 -17.65
CA LEU A 74 -15.89 2.88 -18.56
C LEU A 74 -16.34 1.44 -18.27
N ASN A 75 -16.05 0.52 -19.21
CA ASN A 75 -16.35 -0.90 -19.09
C ASN A 75 -15.17 -1.77 -19.58
N CYS A 76 -13.94 -1.32 -19.36
CA CYS A 76 -12.73 -2.04 -19.75
C CYS A 76 -11.81 -2.24 -18.55
N ASN A 77 -10.83 -3.15 -18.67
CA ASN A 77 -9.82 -3.32 -17.63
C ASN A 77 -8.96 -2.06 -17.53
N ILE A 78 -8.75 -1.58 -16.30
CA ILE A 78 -7.91 -0.42 -15.99
C ILE A 78 -6.72 -0.89 -15.19
N ASP A 79 -5.51 -0.62 -15.70
CA ASP A 79 -4.26 -1.09 -15.13
C ASP A 79 -3.54 0.00 -14.33
N GLN A 80 -3.69 1.27 -14.71
CA GLN A 80 -3.09 2.41 -14.00
C GLN A 80 -4.04 3.61 -13.94
N LEU A 81 -3.98 4.33 -12.82
CA LEU A 81 -4.65 5.60 -12.57
C LEU A 81 -3.65 6.54 -11.91
N VAL A 82 -3.54 7.76 -12.41
CA VAL A 82 -2.68 8.79 -11.81
C VAL A 82 -3.35 10.16 -11.89
N GLU A 83 -3.13 11.00 -10.89
CA GLU A 83 -3.41 12.43 -10.95
C GLU A 83 -2.11 13.17 -11.27
N ASP A 84 -2.13 14.00 -12.32
CA ASP A 84 -0.99 14.82 -12.66
C ASP A 84 -0.98 16.15 -11.87
N ARG A 85 0.09 16.90 -11.94
CA ARG A 85 0.25 18.17 -11.20
C ARG A 85 -0.77 19.26 -11.59
N ASN A 86 -1.47 19.10 -12.71
CA ASN A 86 -2.54 19.98 -13.14
C ASN A 86 -3.93 19.47 -12.71
N ASN A 87 -3.95 18.46 -11.82
CA ASN A 87 -5.13 17.74 -11.32
C ASN A 87 -5.92 17.02 -12.43
N ASN A 88 -5.28 16.66 -13.53
CA ASN A 88 -5.90 15.78 -14.52
C ASN A 88 -5.81 14.33 -14.04
N ILE A 89 -6.92 13.60 -14.15
CA ILE A 89 -6.95 12.16 -13.86
C ILE A 89 -6.74 11.40 -15.16
N TRP A 90 -5.63 10.72 -15.25
CA TRP A 90 -5.27 9.83 -16.35
C TRP A 90 -5.57 8.39 -15.99
N ALA A 91 -6.17 7.66 -16.91
CA ALA A 91 -6.39 6.23 -16.79
C ALA A 91 -5.77 5.51 -17.99
N LEU A 92 -5.12 4.40 -17.69
CA LEU A 92 -4.59 3.49 -18.68
C LEU A 92 -5.30 2.15 -18.55
N GLY A 93 -5.82 1.66 -19.65
CA GLY A 93 -6.53 0.38 -19.67
C GLY A 93 -6.38 -0.36 -20.98
N SER A 94 -7.05 -1.51 -21.09
CA SER A 94 -6.99 -2.39 -22.26
C SER A 94 -7.39 -1.72 -23.57
N GLU A 95 -8.13 -0.61 -23.51
CA GLU A 95 -8.57 0.12 -24.68
C GLU A 95 -7.77 1.40 -24.97
N GLY A 96 -6.69 1.67 -24.24
CA GLY A 96 -5.80 2.80 -24.45
C GLY A 96 -5.75 3.75 -23.26
N ILE A 97 -5.39 5.00 -23.56
CA ILE A 97 -5.25 6.08 -22.58
C ILE A 97 -6.56 6.87 -22.53
N PHE A 98 -7.00 7.16 -21.32
CA PHE A 98 -8.18 7.98 -21.07
C PHE A 98 -7.82 9.18 -20.20
N LEU A 99 -8.50 10.29 -20.43
CA LEU A 99 -8.42 11.50 -19.62
C LEU A 99 -9.81 11.87 -19.12
N TYR A 100 -9.89 12.18 -17.83
CA TYR A 100 -11.14 12.62 -17.21
C TYR A 100 -11.46 14.07 -17.55
N ASP A 101 -12.68 14.29 -18.04
CA ASP A 101 -13.26 15.61 -18.24
C ASP A 101 -14.18 15.94 -17.07
N ALA A 102 -13.73 16.85 -16.22
CA ALA A 102 -14.47 17.25 -15.03
C ALA A 102 -15.72 18.10 -15.34
N VAL A 103 -15.79 18.71 -16.53
CA VAL A 103 -16.95 19.54 -16.93
C VAL A 103 -18.11 18.64 -17.33
N ASN A 104 -17.83 17.62 -18.15
CA ASN A 104 -18.83 16.68 -18.63
C ASN A 104 -18.97 15.44 -17.74
N ASP A 105 -18.17 15.33 -16.68
CA ASP A 105 -18.10 14.20 -15.75
C ASP A 105 -18.01 12.84 -16.47
N THR A 106 -17.02 12.73 -17.39
CA THR A 106 -16.80 11.55 -18.23
C THR A 106 -15.32 11.37 -18.56
N PHE A 107 -14.94 10.17 -19.02
CA PHE A 107 -13.63 9.90 -19.60
C PHE A 107 -13.70 9.87 -21.12
N TYR A 108 -12.75 10.51 -21.78
CA TYR A 108 -12.55 10.40 -23.22
C TYR A 108 -11.20 9.79 -23.55
N ARG A 109 -11.11 9.11 -24.69
CA ARG A 109 -9.85 8.53 -25.17
C ARG A 109 -8.91 9.63 -25.64
N ALA A 110 -7.69 9.58 -25.14
CA ALA A 110 -6.64 10.48 -25.57
C ALA A 110 -6.02 10.00 -26.90
N CYS A 111 -5.76 10.94 -27.81
CA CYS A 111 -5.17 10.72 -29.11
C CYS A 111 -3.86 11.49 -29.26
N ASP A 112 -3.03 11.07 -30.22
CA ASP A 112 -1.86 11.83 -30.65
C ASP A 112 -2.23 13.06 -31.48
N LEU A 113 -1.21 13.84 -31.91
CA LEU A 113 -1.40 15.03 -32.75
C LEU A 113 -2.10 14.77 -34.08
N ASN A 114 -2.10 13.54 -34.56
CA ASN A 114 -2.70 13.13 -35.82
C ASN A 114 -4.10 12.52 -35.64
N GLY A 115 -4.62 12.50 -34.39
CA GLY A 115 -5.89 11.88 -34.04
C GLY A 115 -5.83 10.34 -33.91
N ASN A 116 -4.64 9.73 -33.89
CA ASN A 116 -4.51 8.30 -33.72
C ASN A 116 -4.63 7.92 -32.23
N LEU A 117 -5.31 6.82 -31.98
CA LEU A 117 -5.34 6.21 -30.66
C LEU A 117 -3.93 5.71 -30.25
N ILE A 118 -3.58 5.98 -29.01
CA ILE A 118 -2.26 5.59 -28.46
C ILE A 118 -2.44 4.29 -27.69
N SER A 119 -1.67 3.27 -28.09
CA SER A 119 -1.52 2.06 -27.31
C SER A 119 -0.36 2.24 -26.33
N ALA A 120 -0.66 2.24 -25.05
CA ALA A 120 0.33 2.31 -23.99
C ALA A 120 0.01 1.25 -22.92
N SER A 121 1.01 0.90 -22.13
CA SER A 121 0.91 -0.06 -21.02
C SER A 121 1.47 0.48 -19.70
N SER A 122 1.99 1.72 -19.72
CA SER A 122 2.50 2.37 -18.52
C SER A 122 2.45 3.90 -18.59
N ILE A 123 2.30 4.53 -17.44
CA ILE A 123 2.27 5.99 -17.24
C ILE A 123 3.36 6.38 -16.25
N CYS A 124 4.08 7.47 -16.54
CA CYS A 124 5.01 8.09 -15.61
C CYS A 124 4.85 9.61 -15.59
N LEU A 125 4.60 10.15 -14.41
CA LEU A 125 4.50 11.60 -14.20
C LEU A 125 5.87 12.26 -14.29
N TRP A 126 5.91 13.45 -14.90
CA TRP A 126 7.11 14.24 -15.06
C TRP A 126 6.86 15.74 -14.80
N ASP A 127 7.93 16.50 -14.59
CA ASP A 127 7.82 17.91 -14.22
C ASP A 127 7.11 18.79 -15.27
N ASP A 128 7.24 18.45 -16.55
CA ASP A 128 6.69 19.22 -17.68
C ASP A 128 5.65 18.45 -18.51
N GLY A 129 5.21 17.28 -18.03
CA GLY A 129 4.25 16.46 -18.77
C GLY A 129 4.00 15.09 -18.17
N VAL A 130 3.44 14.21 -18.97
CA VAL A 130 3.18 12.80 -18.63
C VAL A 130 3.74 11.92 -19.73
N PHE A 131 4.56 10.94 -19.37
CA PHE A 131 5.06 9.94 -20.31
C PHE A 131 4.16 8.70 -20.33
N PHE A 132 3.98 8.15 -21.54
CA PHE A 132 3.23 6.93 -21.79
C PHE A 132 4.12 5.94 -22.54
N GLY A 133 4.36 4.79 -21.94
CA GLY A 133 5.15 3.72 -22.53
C GLY A 133 4.29 2.70 -23.24
N GLY A 134 4.64 2.38 -24.48
CA GLY A 134 3.97 1.38 -25.29
C GLY A 134 4.94 0.41 -25.93
N PHE A 135 4.51 -0.19 -27.03
CA PHE A 135 5.33 -1.10 -27.79
C PHE A 135 6.36 -0.33 -28.63
N ASP A 136 7.63 -0.44 -28.31
CA ASP A 136 8.78 0.25 -28.94
C ASP A 136 8.61 1.79 -29.05
N LYS A 137 7.67 2.38 -28.28
CA LYS A 137 7.35 3.80 -28.38
C LYS A 137 7.17 4.42 -27.01
N LEU A 138 7.65 5.63 -26.88
CA LEU A 138 7.44 6.50 -25.74
C LEU A 138 6.72 7.75 -26.22
N TYR A 139 5.55 8.04 -25.70
CA TYR A 139 4.78 9.25 -25.96
C TYR A 139 4.88 10.20 -24.77
N LYS A 140 4.68 11.50 -25.04
CA LYS A 140 4.64 12.53 -24.00
C LYS A 140 3.44 13.43 -24.20
N TYR A 141 2.67 13.62 -23.14
CA TYR A 141 1.75 14.73 -22.99
C TYR A 141 2.54 15.93 -22.44
N ASP A 142 2.50 17.04 -23.14
CA ASP A 142 3.21 18.26 -22.75
C ASP A 142 2.21 19.25 -22.12
N TYR A 143 2.50 19.68 -20.89
CA TYR A 143 1.63 20.58 -20.14
C TYR A 143 1.44 21.96 -20.78
N LYS A 144 2.41 22.44 -21.56
CA LYS A 144 2.34 23.77 -22.20
C LYS A 144 1.43 23.75 -23.42
N THR A 145 1.50 22.68 -24.20
CA THR A 145 0.72 22.56 -25.44
C THR A 145 -0.62 21.87 -25.26
N GLY A 146 -0.79 21.10 -24.16
CA GLY A 146 -1.96 20.27 -23.91
C GLY A 146 -2.10 19.10 -24.89
N LYS A 147 -1.03 18.66 -25.51
CA LYS A 147 -1.07 17.66 -26.61
C LYS A 147 -0.15 16.48 -26.32
N ILE A 148 -0.54 15.32 -26.84
CA ILE A 148 0.28 14.10 -26.81
C ILE A 148 1.00 13.95 -28.14
N ALA A 149 2.30 13.72 -28.10
CA ALA A 149 3.14 13.45 -29.27
C ALA A 149 4.02 12.24 -29.06
N LEU A 150 4.44 11.61 -30.15
CA LEU A 150 5.51 10.63 -30.10
C LEU A 150 6.79 11.33 -29.64
N PHE A 151 7.26 10.96 -28.44
CA PHE A 151 8.50 11.50 -27.91
C PHE A 151 9.70 10.78 -28.52
N ARG A 152 9.64 9.43 -28.57
CA ARG A 152 10.73 8.61 -29.11
C ARG A 152 10.27 7.21 -29.49
N SER A 153 10.92 6.66 -30.53
CA SER A 153 10.92 5.22 -30.79
C SER A 153 12.15 4.59 -30.13
N ILE A 154 11.94 3.48 -29.43
CA ILE A 154 13.00 2.71 -28.77
C ILE A 154 13.49 1.70 -29.79
N THR A 155 14.65 1.97 -30.37
CA THR A 155 15.30 1.01 -31.27
C THR A 155 16.10 0.04 -30.43
N SER A 156 15.60 -1.16 -30.26
CA SER A 156 16.34 -2.30 -29.71
C SER A 156 16.35 -3.45 -30.73
N ASN A 157 17.34 -4.32 -30.63
CA ASN A 157 17.37 -5.54 -31.44
C ASN A 157 16.25 -6.53 -31.10
N ILE A 158 15.50 -6.25 -30.07
CA ILE A 158 14.37 -7.03 -29.56
C ILE A 158 13.18 -6.07 -29.48
N LYS A 159 12.01 -6.50 -29.95
CA LYS A 159 10.76 -5.76 -29.78
C LYS A 159 10.49 -5.54 -28.29
N PHE A 160 10.65 -4.31 -27.82
CA PHE A 160 10.61 -3.96 -26.40
C PHE A 160 9.26 -3.34 -26.05
N GLN A 161 8.38 -4.13 -25.42
CA GLN A 161 7.16 -3.61 -24.84
C GLN A 161 7.46 -3.02 -23.46
N ILE A 162 7.25 -1.72 -23.30
CA ILE A 162 7.38 -1.07 -21.99
C ILE A 162 6.16 -1.49 -21.16
N THR A 163 6.38 -2.29 -20.13
CA THR A 163 5.31 -2.69 -19.18
C THR A 163 5.21 -1.73 -18.02
N ASP A 164 6.31 -1.12 -17.61
CA ASP A 164 6.38 -0.21 -16.49
C ASP A 164 7.34 0.94 -16.78
N LEU A 165 6.97 2.14 -16.34
CA LEU A 165 7.79 3.36 -16.43
C LEU A 165 7.96 3.96 -15.05
N TYR A 166 9.20 4.33 -14.72
CA TYR A 166 9.53 5.00 -13.46
C TYR A 166 10.45 6.19 -13.71
N ARG A 167 10.34 7.20 -12.87
CA ARG A 167 11.33 8.25 -12.82
C ARG A 167 12.56 7.75 -12.08
N PHE A 168 13.71 7.66 -12.78
CA PHE A 168 14.95 7.24 -12.17
C PHE A 168 15.68 8.40 -11.49
N ASP A 169 15.79 9.52 -12.20
CA ASP A 169 16.35 10.77 -11.70
C ASP A 169 15.71 11.98 -12.43
N SER A 170 16.27 13.16 -12.31
CA SER A 170 15.74 14.39 -12.94
C SER A 170 15.74 14.37 -14.47
N HIS A 171 16.48 13.46 -15.11
CA HIS A 171 16.66 13.43 -16.57
C HIS A 171 16.52 12.03 -17.17
N THR A 172 16.35 11.01 -16.34
CA THR A 172 16.37 9.62 -16.77
C THR A 172 15.06 8.92 -16.42
N LEU A 173 14.43 8.31 -17.42
CA LEU A 173 13.34 7.35 -17.24
C LEU A 173 13.91 5.93 -17.17
N LEU A 174 13.35 5.13 -16.29
CA LEU A 174 13.52 3.68 -16.30
C LEU A 174 12.30 3.09 -17.02
N ALA A 175 12.53 2.43 -18.15
CA ALA A 175 11.54 1.70 -18.90
C ALA A 175 11.76 0.20 -18.69
N ALA A 176 10.83 -0.48 -18.06
CA ALA A 176 10.93 -1.90 -17.77
C ALA A 176 10.07 -2.73 -18.72
N ASN A 177 10.57 -3.92 -19.04
CA ASN A 177 9.82 -5.01 -19.62
C ASN A 177 9.96 -6.22 -18.68
N ARG A 178 8.85 -6.73 -18.19
CA ARG A 178 8.84 -7.80 -17.17
C ARG A 178 9.63 -9.05 -17.57
N TRP A 179 9.75 -9.34 -18.88
CA TRP A 179 10.35 -10.56 -19.40
C TRP A 179 11.80 -10.40 -19.85
N VAL A 180 12.14 -9.20 -20.36
CA VAL A 180 13.41 -8.96 -21.06
C VAL A 180 14.41 -8.21 -20.19
N GLY A 181 13.91 -7.36 -19.29
CA GLY A 181 14.74 -6.51 -18.45
C GLY A 181 14.31 -5.04 -18.51
N ALA A 182 15.19 -4.12 -18.19
CA ALA A 182 14.89 -2.69 -18.19
C ALA A 182 16.00 -1.85 -18.83
N LEU A 183 15.60 -0.69 -19.34
CA LEU A 183 16.46 0.31 -19.96
C LEU A 183 16.36 1.63 -19.20
N LEU A 184 17.47 2.30 -19.05
CA LEU A 184 17.53 3.70 -18.63
C LEU A 184 17.55 4.57 -19.91
N ILE A 185 16.65 5.56 -19.96
CA ILE A 185 16.47 6.45 -21.12
C ILE A 185 16.73 7.88 -20.65
N ASP A 186 17.81 8.51 -21.12
CA ASP A 186 18.03 9.94 -20.92
C ASP A 186 17.02 10.73 -21.76
N ILE A 187 16.13 11.48 -21.13
CA ILE A 187 15.06 12.20 -21.84
C ILE A 187 15.54 13.40 -22.66
N ARG A 188 16.73 13.93 -22.41
CA ARG A 188 17.30 15.08 -23.14
C ARG A 188 17.98 14.62 -24.44
N THR A 189 18.78 13.56 -24.35
CA THR A 189 19.57 13.05 -25.45
C THR A 189 18.92 11.88 -26.17
N GLY A 190 18.07 11.15 -25.41
CA GLY A 190 17.45 9.90 -25.80
C GLY A 190 18.41 8.71 -25.85
N HIS A 191 19.59 8.86 -25.29
CA HIS A 191 20.50 7.74 -25.13
C HIS A 191 19.90 6.69 -24.22
N THR A 192 20.02 5.42 -24.61
CA THR A 192 19.55 4.28 -23.82
C THR A 192 20.72 3.45 -23.33
N ARG A 193 20.61 2.93 -22.12
CA ARG A 193 21.58 1.98 -21.53
C ARG A 193 20.85 0.97 -20.67
N ASP A 194 21.40 -0.22 -20.51
CA ASP A 194 20.87 -1.24 -19.63
C ASP A 194 20.93 -0.79 -18.15
N VAL A 195 19.98 -1.27 -17.35
CA VAL A 195 20.09 -1.14 -15.89
C VAL A 195 21.22 -2.04 -15.40
N PRO A 196 21.94 -1.63 -14.34
CA PRO A 196 23.11 -2.36 -13.85
C PRO A 196 22.78 -3.58 -12.96
N PHE A 197 21.52 -4.07 -12.97
CA PHE A 197 21.07 -5.21 -12.16
C PHE A 197 20.10 -6.10 -12.94
N ASP A 198 19.94 -7.35 -12.52
CA ASP A 198 18.99 -8.27 -13.14
C ASP A 198 17.55 -7.91 -12.74
N CYS A 199 16.73 -7.58 -13.74
CA CYS A 199 15.32 -7.22 -13.59
C CYS A 199 14.42 -8.04 -14.53
N ARG A 200 14.82 -9.28 -14.86
CA ARG A 200 13.97 -10.22 -15.60
C ARG A 200 13.00 -10.93 -14.66
N ASP A 201 11.85 -11.31 -15.20
CA ASP A 201 10.76 -11.97 -14.43
C ASP A 201 10.28 -11.15 -13.21
N VAL A 202 10.32 -9.84 -13.31
CA VAL A 202 9.94 -8.92 -12.25
C VAL A 202 8.44 -8.66 -12.28
N VAL A 203 7.79 -8.78 -11.13
CA VAL A 203 6.35 -8.50 -10.97
C VAL A 203 6.10 -7.00 -10.84
N THR A 204 6.86 -6.34 -9.96
CA THR A 204 6.81 -4.88 -9.75
C THR A 204 8.17 -4.33 -9.32
N MET A 205 8.34 -3.04 -9.48
CA MET A 205 9.55 -2.31 -9.11
C MET A 205 9.17 -0.98 -8.44
N LEU A 206 9.97 -0.57 -7.46
CA LEU A 206 9.79 0.69 -6.75
C LEU A 206 11.14 1.39 -6.62
N PRO A 207 11.36 2.55 -7.24
CA PRO A 207 12.42 3.47 -6.84
C PRO A 207 12.04 4.11 -5.50
N ASP A 208 12.93 4.03 -4.49
CA ASP A 208 12.70 4.68 -3.21
C ASP A 208 13.23 6.14 -3.17
N SER A 209 12.86 6.88 -2.16
CA SER A 209 13.28 8.28 -1.97
C SER A 209 14.80 8.44 -1.76
N LYS A 210 15.51 7.36 -1.41
CA LYS A 210 16.97 7.32 -1.22
C LYS A 210 17.71 6.96 -2.52
N GLY A 211 16.98 6.68 -3.61
CA GLY A 211 17.53 6.31 -4.93
C GLY A 211 17.93 4.85 -5.03
N ASN A 212 17.40 3.97 -4.19
CA ASN A 212 17.51 2.54 -4.35
C ASN A 212 16.35 1.99 -5.19
N PHE A 213 16.50 0.77 -5.70
CA PHE A 213 15.49 0.04 -6.44
C PHE A 213 15.08 -1.20 -5.68
N TRP A 214 13.80 -1.26 -5.35
CA TRP A 214 13.16 -2.43 -4.81
C TRP A 214 12.53 -3.21 -5.95
N VAL A 215 12.93 -4.45 -6.13
CA VAL A 215 12.55 -5.30 -7.25
C VAL A 215 11.96 -6.58 -6.70
N THR A 216 10.87 -7.05 -7.29
CA THR A 216 10.21 -8.29 -6.86
C THR A 216 10.26 -9.34 -7.97
N PRO A 217 11.33 -10.15 -8.06
CA PRO A 217 11.36 -11.25 -9.00
C PRO A 217 10.31 -12.30 -8.61
N TYR A 218 9.65 -12.88 -9.60
CA TYR A 218 8.54 -13.81 -9.37
C TYR A 218 8.93 -14.95 -8.42
N CYS A 219 8.15 -15.17 -7.37
CA CYS A 219 8.35 -16.16 -6.32
C CYS A 219 9.69 -16.08 -5.54
N LYS A 220 10.42 -14.97 -5.61
CA LYS A 220 11.73 -14.81 -4.93
C LYS A 220 11.74 -13.78 -3.80
N GLY A 221 10.58 -13.19 -3.49
CA GLY A 221 10.47 -12.12 -2.48
C GLY A 221 10.88 -10.76 -3.02
N VAL A 222 11.63 -9.99 -2.24
CA VAL A 222 12.02 -8.62 -2.56
C VAL A 222 13.54 -8.47 -2.52
N GLN A 223 14.09 -7.79 -3.51
CA GLN A 223 15.51 -7.44 -3.61
C GLN A 223 15.67 -5.92 -3.66
N CYS A 224 16.64 -5.40 -2.92
CA CYS A 224 16.99 -3.99 -2.91
C CYS A 224 18.36 -3.78 -3.55
N TYR A 225 18.42 -2.96 -4.58
CA TYR A 225 19.64 -2.55 -5.28
C TYR A 225 19.88 -1.05 -5.10
N ASN A 226 21.14 -0.65 -4.96
CA ASN A 226 21.46 0.77 -5.04
C ASN A 226 21.49 1.25 -6.51
N LYS A 227 21.59 2.58 -6.71
CA LYS A 227 21.64 3.21 -8.04
C LYS A 227 22.78 2.71 -8.96
N ASN A 228 23.80 2.09 -8.40
CA ASN A 228 24.93 1.52 -9.14
C ASN A 228 24.74 0.02 -9.47
N GLY A 229 23.60 -0.56 -9.13
CA GLY A 229 23.27 -1.95 -9.38
C GLY A 229 23.84 -2.95 -8.36
N LYS A 230 24.42 -2.47 -7.26
CA LYS A 230 24.88 -3.38 -6.20
C LYS A 230 23.66 -3.86 -5.39
N LEU A 231 23.49 -5.16 -5.28
CA LEU A 231 22.51 -5.78 -4.38
C LEU A 231 22.88 -5.45 -2.93
N LEU A 232 21.96 -4.80 -2.22
CA LEU A 232 22.10 -4.43 -0.81
C LEU A 232 21.49 -5.49 0.09
N HIS A 233 20.24 -5.86 -0.16
CA HIS A 233 19.47 -6.78 0.66
C HIS A 233 18.55 -7.66 -0.19
N THR A 234 18.24 -8.84 0.34
CA THR A 234 17.18 -9.73 -0.17
C THR A 234 16.31 -10.15 0.99
N TYR A 235 14.98 -10.06 0.83
CA TYR A 235 14.00 -10.45 1.82
C TYR A 235 13.09 -11.54 1.24
N HIS A 236 12.98 -12.66 1.94
CA HIS A 236 12.12 -13.78 1.57
C HIS A 236 11.73 -14.57 2.83
N THR A 237 10.82 -15.52 2.69
CA THR A 237 10.28 -16.31 3.81
C THR A 237 11.32 -17.07 4.62
N GLY A 238 12.52 -17.30 4.07
CA GLY A 238 13.60 -18.02 4.75
C GLY A 238 14.56 -17.14 5.55
N ASN A 239 14.50 -15.80 5.41
CA ASN A 239 15.44 -14.89 6.08
C ASN A 239 14.79 -13.63 6.68
N SER A 240 13.46 -13.51 6.62
CA SER A 240 12.71 -12.38 7.15
C SER A 240 11.36 -12.83 7.68
N SER A 241 10.60 -11.91 8.27
CA SER A 241 9.22 -12.16 8.73
C SER A 241 8.20 -12.27 7.60
N MET A 242 8.60 -12.13 6.33
CA MET A 242 7.72 -12.33 5.19
C MET A 242 7.07 -13.72 5.22
N GLN A 243 5.76 -13.75 5.00
CA GLN A 243 5.00 -15.00 4.96
C GLN A 243 4.72 -15.52 3.54
N SER A 244 5.10 -14.76 2.49
CA SER A 244 5.00 -15.14 1.08
C SER A 244 6.15 -14.55 0.27
N ASN A 245 6.66 -15.33 -0.68
CA ASN A 245 7.62 -14.84 -1.69
C ASN A 245 6.93 -14.31 -2.96
N ILE A 246 5.61 -14.41 -3.05
CA ILE A 246 4.84 -13.86 -4.15
C ILE A 246 4.41 -12.45 -3.74
N VAL A 247 5.10 -11.45 -4.29
CA VAL A 247 4.85 -10.03 -4.04
C VAL A 247 4.16 -9.43 -5.26
N LEU A 248 3.05 -8.74 -5.04
CA LEU A 248 2.22 -8.16 -6.08
C LEU A 248 2.34 -6.64 -6.16
N ALA A 249 2.62 -5.99 -5.02
CA ALA A 249 2.69 -4.53 -4.94
C ALA A 249 3.79 -4.06 -3.99
N LEU A 250 4.36 -2.89 -4.29
CA LEU A 250 5.31 -2.17 -3.46
C LEU A 250 4.89 -0.70 -3.34
N ALA A 251 5.11 -0.11 -2.18
CA ALA A 251 5.05 1.34 -1.98
C ALA A 251 6.05 1.78 -0.91
N GLU A 252 6.51 3.03 -1.00
CA GLU A 252 7.20 3.71 0.09
C GLU A 252 6.21 4.66 0.77
N TYR A 253 6.07 4.53 2.10
CA TYR A 253 5.26 5.42 2.90
C TYR A 253 5.84 5.54 4.31
N ASP A 254 5.97 6.78 4.82
CA ASP A 254 6.51 7.09 6.15
C ASP A 254 7.88 6.41 6.42
N GLY A 255 8.79 6.45 5.42
CA GLY A 255 10.13 5.86 5.51
C GLY A 255 10.17 4.33 5.53
N HIS A 256 9.05 3.66 5.34
CA HIS A 256 8.92 2.21 5.32
C HIS A 256 8.58 1.71 3.92
N ILE A 257 9.02 0.49 3.61
CA ILE A 257 8.63 -0.21 2.38
C ILE A 257 7.47 -1.14 2.70
N TRP A 258 6.34 -0.85 2.06
CA TRP A 258 5.11 -1.64 2.16
C TRP A 258 5.09 -2.68 1.06
N ILE A 259 4.96 -3.94 1.44
CA ILE A 259 5.09 -5.10 0.55
C ILE A 259 3.76 -5.85 0.56
N GLY A 260 3.00 -5.71 -0.51
CA GLY A 260 1.73 -6.39 -0.71
C GLY A 260 1.96 -7.79 -1.29
N THR A 261 1.43 -8.81 -0.61
CA THR A 261 1.65 -10.21 -1.00
C THR A 261 0.38 -10.87 -1.54
N ASP A 262 0.55 -11.99 -2.22
CA ASP A 262 -0.56 -12.86 -2.58
C ASP A 262 -0.88 -13.81 -1.42
N GLY A 263 -2.02 -13.57 -0.78
CA GLY A 263 -2.61 -14.43 0.24
C GLY A 263 -1.99 -14.38 1.64
N LYS A 264 -1.00 -13.50 1.91
CA LYS A 264 -0.31 -13.41 3.21
C LYS A 264 -0.27 -11.99 3.79
N GLY A 265 -1.11 -11.09 3.28
CA GLY A 265 -1.25 -9.74 3.80
C GLY A 265 -0.16 -8.78 3.34
N ILE A 266 0.18 -7.85 4.22
CA ILE A 266 1.15 -6.79 3.97
C ILE A 266 2.33 -6.97 4.93
N ALA A 267 3.56 -6.98 4.39
CA ALA A 267 4.75 -6.81 5.19
C ALA A 267 5.19 -5.35 5.15
N VAL A 268 5.50 -4.77 6.31
CA VAL A 268 5.97 -3.38 6.46
C VAL A 268 7.40 -3.43 6.94
N LEU A 269 8.31 -3.09 6.05
CA LEU A 269 9.75 -3.16 6.28
C LEU A 269 10.30 -1.77 6.63
N ASN A 270 11.03 -1.68 7.74
CA ASN A 270 11.90 -0.55 8.01
C ASN A 270 13.28 -0.83 7.37
N PRO A 271 13.67 -0.09 6.31
CA PRO A 271 14.92 -0.36 5.59
C PRO A 271 16.18 0.07 6.35
N GLU A 272 16.04 0.83 7.45
CA GLU A 272 17.19 1.29 8.23
C GLU A 272 17.69 0.23 9.22
N ASN A 273 16.78 -0.52 9.81
CA ASN A 273 17.12 -1.53 10.83
C ASN A 273 16.76 -2.96 10.41
N ASN A 274 16.18 -3.15 9.21
CA ASN A 274 15.69 -4.42 8.66
C ASN A 274 14.58 -5.09 9.50
N GLN A 275 13.92 -4.34 10.38
CA GLN A 275 12.74 -4.84 11.10
C GLN A 275 11.55 -4.88 10.14
N MET A 276 10.73 -5.91 10.31
CA MET A 276 9.58 -6.16 9.44
C MET A 276 8.39 -6.65 10.27
N ASP A 277 7.30 -5.93 10.18
CA ASP A 277 5.99 -6.32 10.73
C ASP A 277 5.09 -6.88 9.65
N VAL A 278 4.12 -7.69 10.03
CA VAL A 278 3.18 -8.32 9.09
C VAL A 278 1.74 -8.05 9.53
N LEU A 279 0.98 -7.42 8.63
CA LEU A 279 -0.43 -7.15 8.80
C LEU A 279 -1.23 -8.22 8.05
N THR A 280 -2.13 -8.91 8.75
CA THR A 280 -2.92 -10.01 8.17
C THR A 280 -4.42 -9.86 8.48
N HIS A 281 -5.22 -10.49 7.64
CA HIS A 281 -6.65 -10.66 7.92
C HIS A 281 -6.84 -11.70 9.04
N ILE A 282 -7.56 -11.31 10.07
CA ILE A 282 -7.95 -12.17 11.20
C ILE A 282 -9.47 -12.39 11.10
N PRO A 283 -9.94 -13.62 10.84
CA PRO A 283 -11.37 -13.90 10.78
C PRO A 283 -12.07 -13.52 12.09
N GLY A 284 -13.12 -12.71 11.98
CA GLY A 284 -13.88 -12.23 13.16
C GLY A 284 -13.36 -10.96 13.80
N ASP A 285 -12.20 -10.47 13.40
CA ASP A 285 -11.71 -9.15 13.80
C ASP A 285 -12.04 -8.12 12.70
N ALA A 286 -13.05 -7.28 12.96
CA ALA A 286 -13.50 -6.24 12.02
C ALA A 286 -12.44 -5.15 11.78
N TYR A 287 -11.46 -5.04 12.65
CA TYR A 287 -10.38 -4.05 12.56
C TYR A 287 -9.08 -4.63 12.02
N SER A 288 -9.03 -5.91 11.67
CA SER A 288 -7.90 -6.52 10.99
C SER A 288 -7.90 -6.20 9.49
N LEU A 289 -6.80 -6.53 8.81
CA LEU A 289 -6.66 -6.32 7.36
C LEU A 289 -7.85 -6.94 6.59
N PRO A 290 -8.54 -6.20 5.70
CA PRO A 290 -9.72 -6.72 4.99
C PRO A 290 -9.45 -7.88 4.04
N SER A 291 -8.21 -8.01 3.54
CA SER A 291 -7.79 -9.05 2.59
C SER A 291 -6.31 -9.36 2.71
N ASN A 292 -5.95 -10.63 2.57
CA ASN A 292 -4.55 -11.07 2.53
C ASN A 292 -3.90 -11.02 1.13
N SER A 293 -4.65 -10.74 0.07
CA SER A 293 -4.11 -10.62 -1.30
C SER A 293 -4.19 -9.16 -1.75
N ILE A 294 -3.04 -8.48 -1.79
CA ILE A 294 -2.89 -7.05 -2.05
C ILE A 294 -2.28 -6.84 -3.43
N LEU A 295 -3.03 -6.17 -4.32
CA LEU A 295 -2.65 -5.94 -5.71
C LEU A 295 -1.98 -4.61 -5.97
N SER A 296 -2.31 -3.59 -5.18
CA SER A 296 -1.87 -2.23 -5.44
C SER A 296 -1.80 -1.41 -4.16
N PHE A 297 -0.93 -0.38 -4.18
CA PHE A 297 -0.87 0.64 -3.15
C PHE A 297 -0.93 2.04 -3.78
N TYR A 298 -1.43 2.97 -3.02
CA TYR A 298 -1.29 4.40 -3.25
C TYR A 298 -0.90 5.06 -1.92
N ALA A 299 0.30 5.63 -1.87
CA ALA A 299 0.80 6.35 -0.71
C ALA A 299 0.34 7.80 -0.79
N ASP A 300 -0.54 8.21 0.13
CA ASP A 300 -1.01 9.58 0.27
C ASP A 300 -0.30 10.20 1.49
N PRO A 301 0.54 11.23 1.29
CA PRO A 301 1.30 11.83 2.39
C PRO A 301 0.42 12.42 3.50
N GLU A 302 -0.82 12.83 3.18
CA GLU A 302 -1.73 13.49 4.12
C GLU A 302 -2.74 12.51 4.74
N ASN A 303 -3.16 11.49 3.98
CA ASN A 303 -4.29 10.64 4.35
C ASN A 303 -3.94 9.17 4.62
N GLY A 304 -2.65 8.83 4.67
CA GLY A 304 -2.21 7.47 4.91
C GLY A 304 -1.97 6.66 3.63
N ILE A 305 -1.87 5.35 3.75
CA ILE A 305 -1.67 4.48 2.61
C ILE A 305 -2.96 3.77 2.23
N TRP A 306 -3.24 3.73 0.94
CA TRP A 306 -4.38 3.02 0.39
C TRP A 306 -3.93 1.70 -0.21
N ALA A 307 -4.74 0.67 -0.04
CA ALA A 307 -4.47 -0.64 -0.62
C ALA A 307 -5.68 -1.15 -1.42
N GLY A 308 -5.38 -1.71 -2.59
CA GLY A 308 -6.31 -2.42 -3.44
C GLY A 308 -6.11 -3.92 -3.34
N SER A 309 -7.21 -4.66 -3.23
CA SER A 309 -7.17 -6.11 -3.05
C SER A 309 -7.75 -6.87 -4.23
N VAL A 310 -7.54 -8.18 -4.23
CA VAL A 310 -8.10 -9.08 -5.25
C VAL A 310 -9.61 -9.24 -5.09
N ARG A 311 -10.14 -9.25 -3.84
CA ARG A 311 -11.53 -9.65 -3.55
C ARG A 311 -12.27 -8.78 -2.56
N SER A 312 -11.62 -7.81 -1.95
CA SER A 312 -12.23 -7.00 -0.88
C SER A 312 -12.29 -5.51 -1.21
N GLY A 313 -12.14 -5.16 -2.50
CA GLY A 313 -12.18 -3.77 -2.92
C GLY A 313 -10.93 -2.99 -2.49
N MET A 314 -11.15 -1.74 -2.13
CA MET A 314 -10.13 -0.78 -1.72
C MET A 314 -10.32 -0.42 -0.23
N PHE A 315 -9.23 -0.16 0.46
CA PHE A 315 -9.26 0.32 1.84
C PHE A 315 -8.12 1.28 2.14
N ASN A 316 -8.38 2.22 3.01
CA ASN A 316 -7.38 3.13 3.55
C ASN A 316 -6.80 2.55 4.84
N ILE A 317 -5.50 2.66 5.01
CA ILE A 317 -4.75 2.21 6.20
C ILE A 317 -4.20 3.44 6.89
N LYS A 318 -4.63 3.68 8.13
CA LYS A 318 -4.16 4.79 8.95
C LYS A 318 -3.53 4.28 10.22
N GLU A 319 -2.37 4.84 10.57
CA GLU A 319 -1.80 4.64 11.89
C GLU A 319 -2.65 5.38 12.93
N VAL A 320 -2.95 4.72 14.03
CA VAL A 320 -3.71 5.30 15.14
C VAL A 320 -3.01 5.05 16.47
N GLY A 321 -3.11 6.01 17.37
CA GLY A 321 -2.60 5.88 18.74
C GLY A 321 -3.55 5.14 19.69
N ILE A 322 -4.72 4.70 19.19
CA ILE A 322 -5.77 4.05 20.00
C ILE A 322 -6.17 2.76 19.31
N LYS A 323 -6.20 1.66 20.05
CA LYS A 323 -6.71 0.39 19.55
C LYS A 323 -8.21 0.30 19.79
N LEU A 324 -8.94 -0.07 18.74
CA LEU A 324 -10.38 -0.26 18.78
C LEU A 324 -10.71 -1.76 18.88
N TYR A 325 -11.69 -2.08 19.70
CA TYR A 325 -12.24 -3.41 19.84
C TYR A 325 -13.74 -3.35 19.57
N ALA A 326 -14.22 -4.27 18.72
CA ALA A 326 -15.64 -4.43 18.40
C ALA A 326 -16.26 -5.58 19.19
N ASP A 327 -17.56 -5.80 19.00
CA ASP A 327 -18.25 -7.00 19.43
C ASP A 327 -17.71 -8.25 18.69
N ALA A 328 -17.67 -9.37 19.39
CA ALA A 328 -17.14 -10.64 18.88
C ALA A 328 -18.19 -11.39 18.04
N LEU A 329 -18.46 -10.88 16.83
CA LEU A 329 -19.47 -11.51 15.95
C LEU A 329 -19.09 -12.92 15.50
N LEU A 330 -17.78 -13.19 15.26
CA LEU A 330 -17.32 -14.47 14.70
C LEU A 330 -16.21 -15.14 15.54
N ASN A 331 -15.50 -14.40 16.37
CA ASN A 331 -14.41 -14.95 17.20
C ASN A 331 -14.32 -14.23 18.54
N ALA A 332 -14.76 -14.92 19.59
CA ALA A 332 -14.79 -14.42 20.96
C ALA A 332 -13.43 -13.96 21.52
N ASP A 333 -12.32 -14.48 20.97
CA ASP A 333 -10.98 -14.11 21.41
C ASP A 333 -10.59 -12.65 21.03
N TYR A 334 -11.28 -12.04 20.07
CA TYR A 334 -10.87 -10.74 19.51
C TYR A 334 -11.86 -9.60 19.72
N GLY A 335 -12.93 -9.81 20.45
CA GLY A 335 -13.91 -8.76 20.69
C GLY A 335 -14.73 -8.94 21.96
N LEU A 336 -15.58 -7.97 22.24
CA LEU A 336 -16.51 -7.96 23.35
C LEU A 336 -17.73 -8.84 23.05
N SER A 337 -18.38 -9.36 24.10
CA SER A 337 -19.66 -10.06 23.99
C SER A 337 -20.81 -9.13 23.57
N GLU A 338 -20.69 -7.83 23.87
CA GLU A 338 -21.61 -6.75 23.48
C GLU A 338 -20.83 -5.44 23.42
N LYS A 339 -21.16 -4.59 22.45
CA LYS A 339 -20.46 -3.32 22.18
C LYS A 339 -20.73 -2.21 23.22
N SER A 340 -21.82 -2.30 23.97
CA SER A 340 -22.21 -1.30 24.96
C SER A 340 -21.48 -1.57 26.28
N VAL A 341 -20.36 -0.88 26.49
CA VAL A 341 -19.57 -0.99 27.74
C VAL A 341 -20.17 -0.09 28.81
N LEU A 342 -20.46 -0.66 30.00
CA LEU A 342 -21.02 0.04 31.14
C LEU A 342 -20.00 0.29 32.25
N SER A 343 -19.01 -0.60 32.41
CA SER A 343 -17.99 -0.48 33.44
C SER A 343 -16.66 -1.08 33.03
N LEU A 344 -15.59 -0.52 33.58
CA LEU A 344 -14.21 -0.98 33.39
C LEU A 344 -13.53 -1.02 34.75
N TYR A 345 -12.76 -2.10 35.00
CA TYR A 345 -11.93 -2.23 36.19
C TYR A 345 -10.61 -2.91 35.84
N GLN A 346 -9.52 -2.42 36.40
CA GLN A 346 -8.22 -3.07 36.33
C GLN A 346 -7.56 -3.00 37.71
N GLU A 347 -7.17 -4.14 38.23
CA GLU A 347 -6.40 -4.17 39.46
C GLU A 347 -4.97 -3.66 39.24
N GLN A 348 -4.44 -3.00 40.27
CA GLN A 348 -3.10 -2.43 40.19
C GLN A 348 -2.04 -3.53 39.97
N ASN A 349 -1.22 -3.39 38.94
CA ASN A 349 -0.21 -4.36 38.48
C ASN A 349 -0.75 -5.62 37.79
N GLU A 350 -2.05 -5.74 37.55
CA GLU A 350 -2.66 -6.79 36.74
C GLU A 350 -2.65 -6.41 35.24
N LYS A 351 -2.66 -7.44 34.38
CA LYS A 351 -2.73 -7.25 32.92
C LYS A 351 -4.14 -7.46 32.37
N ASP A 352 -4.99 -7.99 33.21
CA ASP A 352 -6.39 -8.23 32.91
C ASP A 352 -7.24 -6.99 33.20
N ILE A 353 -8.01 -6.58 32.18
CA ILE A 353 -9.01 -5.51 32.31
C ILE A 353 -10.38 -6.17 32.31
N TRP A 354 -11.14 -5.92 33.34
CA TRP A 354 -12.51 -6.41 33.52
C TRP A 354 -13.49 -5.42 32.90
N ILE A 355 -14.40 -5.91 32.04
CA ILE A 355 -15.28 -5.08 31.24
C ILE A 355 -16.71 -5.56 31.41
N GLY A 356 -17.53 -4.75 32.06
CA GLY A 356 -18.96 -4.98 32.19
C GLY A 356 -19.71 -4.40 31.00
N THR A 357 -20.59 -5.19 30.38
CA THR A 357 -21.34 -4.80 29.19
C THR A 357 -22.84 -4.82 29.42
N ASP A 358 -23.61 -4.11 28.58
CA ASP A 358 -25.06 -4.07 28.61
C ASP A 358 -25.65 -5.28 27.85
N GLY A 359 -26.06 -6.30 28.62
CA GLY A 359 -26.64 -7.52 28.06
C GLY A 359 -25.63 -8.59 27.63
N GLY A 360 -24.33 -8.27 27.52
CA GLY A 360 -23.27 -9.20 27.14
C GLY A 360 -22.53 -9.85 28.32
N GLY A 361 -22.82 -9.44 29.56
CA GLY A 361 -22.18 -9.95 30.77
C GLY A 361 -20.80 -9.37 31.00
N LEU A 362 -19.91 -10.18 31.59
CA LEU A 362 -18.55 -9.79 31.95
C LEU A 362 -17.53 -10.31 30.98
N ASN A 363 -16.65 -9.44 30.50
CA ASN A 363 -15.52 -9.76 29.65
C ASN A 363 -14.21 -9.49 30.39
N VAL A 364 -13.18 -10.25 30.12
CA VAL A 364 -11.82 -10.01 30.61
C VAL A 364 -10.91 -9.87 29.40
N PHE A 365 -10.29 -8.72 29.26
CA PHE A 365 -9.29 -8.45 28.24
C PHE A 365 -7.90 -8.54 28.84
N ASN A 366 -7.05 -9.39 28.28
CA ASN A 366 -5.66 -9.48 28.68
C ASN A 366 -4.76 -8.65 27.75
N ALA A 367 -4.09 -7.65 28.31
CA ALA A 367 -3.31 -6.67 27.56
C ALA A 367 -2.04 -7.26 26.92
N ASP A 368 -1.43 -8.31 27.50
CA ASP A 368 -0.21 -8.93 26.96
C ASP A 368 -0.51 -9.87 25.79
N THR A 369 -1.62 -10.63 25.87
CA THR A 369 -2.02 -11.57 24.80
C THR A 369 -2.94 -10.93 23.78
N ASN A 370 -3.47 -9.75 24.09
CA ASN A 370 -4.45 -9.03 23.27
C ASN A 370 -5.70 -9.85 22.94
N LYS A 371 -6.18 -10.63 23.91
CA LYS A 371 -7.33 -11.52 23.78
C LYS A 371 -8.40 -11.23 24.80
N PHE A 372 -9.63 -11.55 24.42
CA PHE A 372 -10.79 -11.50 25.31
C PHE A 372 -11.13 -12.89 25.83
N ARG A 373 -11.66 -12.93 27.05
CA ARG A 373 -12.32 -14.08 27.65
C ARG A 373 -13.69 -13.64 28.13
N HIS A 374 -14.74 -14.27 27.65
CA HIS A 374 -16.10 -14.01 28.08
C HIS A 374 -16.45 -14.88 29.28
N ILE A 375 -16.98 -14.29 30.33
CA ILE A 375 -17.47 -15.00 31.51
C ILE A 375 -19.00 -15.12 31.37
N PRO A 376 -19.50 -16.33 31.07
CA PRO A 376 -20.92 -16.53 30.88
C PRO A 376 -21.65 -16.28 32.21
N SER A 377 -22.81 -15.67 32.15
CA SER A 377 -23.71 -15.57 33.29
C SER A 377 -24.24 -16.97 33.63
N THR A 378 -24.09 -17.37 34.86
CA THR A 378 -24.62 -18.66 35.35
C THR A 378 -26.10 -18.61 35.70
N TYR A 379 -26.76 -17.47 35.60
CA TYR A 379 -28.15 -17.25 35.95
C TYR A 379 -29.03 -17.00 34.73
N GLY A 380 -29.64 -18.07 34.21
CA GLY A 380 -30.72 -18.01 33.23
C GLY A 380 -30.34 -17.58 31.80
N GLU A 381 -31.30 -17.61 30.90
CA GLU A 381 -31.13 -17.31 29.46
C GLU A 381 -30.93 -15.82 29.14
N LYS A 382 -30.94 -14.93 30.13
CA LYS A 382 -30.69 -13.49 29.95
C LYS A 382 -29.36 -13.12 30.59
N VAL A 383 -28.46 -12.69 29.81
CA VAL A 383 -27.18 -12.14 30.26
C VAL A 383 -27.45 -10.81 30.98
N ALA A 384 -26.98 -10.68 32.20
CA ALA A 384 -27.20 -9.48 32.99
C ALA A 384 -26.33 -8.31 32.49
N SER A 385 -26.87 -7.10 32.57
CA SER A 385 -26.10 -5.87 32.42
C SER A 385 -25.24 -5.67 33.65
N ILE A 386 -23.92 -5.46 33.49
CA ILE A 386 -22.98 -5.26 34.57
C ILE A 386 -22.59 -3.79 34.61
N THR A 387 -23.12 -3.08 35.62
CA THR A 387 -22.95 -1.63 35.78
C THR A 387 -21.81 -1.23 36.72
N GLY A 388 -21.20 -2.18 37.40
CA GLY A 388 -20.05 -1.97 38.27
C GLY A 388 -19.23 -3.25 38.39
N VAL A 389 -17.92 -3.08 38.42
CA VAL A 389 -16.92 -4.12 38.68
C VAL A 389 -16.04 -3.55 39.78
N ASP A 390 -16.08 -4.10 40.97
CA ASP A 390 -15.28 -3.74 42.13
C ASP A 390 -14.24 -4.83 42.43
#